data_98217dc5439047883984c9e706befe56
#
_entry.id   98217dc5439047883984c9e706befe56
#
_cell.length_a   1.000
_cell.length_b   1.000
_cell.length_c   1.000
_cell.angle_alpha   90.00
_cell.angle_beta   90.00
_cell.angle_gamma   90.00
#
_symmetry.space_group_name_H-M   'P 1'
#
loop_
_entity.id
_entity.type
_entity.pdbx_description
1 polymer ?
#
loop_
_entity_poly.entity_id
_entity_poly.type
_entity_poly.pdbx_seq_one_letter_code
_entity_poly.pdbx_strand_id
1 'polypeptide(L)'
;MLRTLLILMTVLSFTYNVRAQGEATFWYFGDNAGIKFEEDGAITPLLDGQLSTIEGCTSISDEEGNLLLYTDGITVFNKDHQVIANGTDLNGNSSSSQSGLIVPKPGDPSIQYVFTVGASIGDNAGFGLNYTIVDLDGNAGRGRVQQKNIPLLELCSEKITAVLKDCSNRSVWVVAFAGENGDSNSYDTFFAYEVTPAGVNRTPIKSRFEGFSILDPRGYLKFSTDGTKVASANSLSGLYLYDFDVATGVVSNAQRIRIEGPNRLPYGVEFSQSRRFLYVHASNNESVSEPEGHESSLLQFDL
;
A
#
# COMPACT_ATOMS: atom_id res chain seq x y z
N MET A 1 59.00 34.78 16.63
CA MET A 1 58.27 33.80 17.47
C MET A 1 56.87 33.72 17.00
N LEU A 2 56.59 32.85 16.07
CA LEU A 2 55.29 32.64 15.44
C LEU A 2 54.57 31.56 16.21
N ARG A 3 53.52 31.91 16.97
CA ARG A 3 52.67 30.92 17.64
C ARG A 3 51.63 30.39 16.65
N THR A 4 51.89 29.20 16.18
CA THR A 4 50.94 28.44 15.37
C THR A 4 49.79 27.98 16.27
N LEU A 5 48.60 28.54 16.08
CA LEU A 5 47.37 28.14 16.71
C LEU A 5 46.84 26.92 15.96
N LEU A 6 47.02 25.73 16.50
CA LEU A 6 46.46 24.49 15.98
C LEU A 6 44.97 24.46 16.38
N ILE A 7 44.08 24.84 15.50
CA ILE A 7 42.63 24.65 15.70
C ILE A 7 42.37 23.18 15.41
N LEU A 8 42.21 22.40 16.47
CA LEU A 8 41.72 21.03 16.42
C LEU A 8 40.23 21.10 16.09
N MET A 9 39.89 21.04 14.77
CA MET A 9 38.53 20.84 14.32
C MET A 9 38.13 19.41 14.64
N THR A 10 37.56 19.18 15.80
CA THR A 10 36.82 17.97 16.10
C THR A 10 35.58 17.98 15.21
N VAL A 11 35.69 17.31 14.07
CA VAL A 11 34.51 16.89 13.28
C VAL A 11 33.77 15.89 14.16
N LEU A 12 32.78 16.35 14.91
CA LEU A 12 31.75 15.48 15.45
C LEU A 12 31.04 14.88 14.22
N SER A 13 31.48 13.69 13.82
CA SER A 13 30.70 12.83 12.95
C SER A 13 29.47 12.43 13.74
N PHE A 14 28.40 13.23 13.63
CA PHE A 14 27.08 12.72 13.92
C PHE A 14 26.82 11.68 12.85
N THR A 15 27.10 10.43 13.16
CA THR A 15 26.51 9.31 12.46
C THR A 15 25.02 9.41 12.75
N TYR A 16 24.29 10.13 11.92
CA TYR A 16 22.88 9.94 11.82
C TYR A 16 22.73 8.49 11.34
N ASN A 17 22.39 7.60 12.28
CA ASN A 17 21.78 6.36 11.88
C ASN A 17 20.46 6.77 11.24
N VAL A 18 20.50 6.97 9.93
CA VAL A 18 19.28 7.03 9.13
C VAL A 18 18.71 5.63 9.21
N ARG A 19 17.89 5.39 10.22
CA ARG A 19 17.03 4.21 10.27
C ARG A 19 16.01 4.46 9.18
N ALA A 20 16.32 3.98 7.99
CA ALA A 20 15.36 3.98 6.91
C ALA A 20 14.31 2.91 7.24
N GLN A 21 13.06 3.36 7.42
CA GLN A 21 11.88 2.51 7.39
C GLN A 21 11.64 1.64 8.64
N GLY A 22 11.70 2.21 9.83
CA GLY A 22 11.17 1.57 11.04
C GLY A 22 9.72 1.10 10.85
N GLU A 23 8.93 1.87 10.08
CA GLU A 23 7.52 1.59 9.81
C GLU A 23 7.26 0.26 9.08
N ALA A 24 8.26 -0.32 8.41
CA ALA A 24 8.16 -1.60 7.70
C ALA A 24 8.90 -2.75 8.40
N THR A 25 9.21 -2.64 9.69
CA THR A 25 9.95 -3.66 10.45
C THR A 25 9.20 -4.98 10.57
N PHE A 26 7.89 -4.94 10.75
CA PHE A 26 7.05 -6.13 10.88
C PHE A 26 6.13 -6.29 9.69
N TRP A 27 6.08 -7.50 9.13
CA TRP A 27 5.12 -7.90 8.11
C TRP A 27 4.33 -9.10 8.61
N TYR A 28 2.99 -8.96 8.70
CA TYR A 28 2.07 -10.06 8.97
C TYR A 28 1.24 -10.34 7.72
N PHE A 29 1.09 -11.62 7.36
CA PHE A 29 0.43 -12.04 6.13
C PHE A 29 -0.08 -13.50 6.22
N GLY A 30 -0.91 -13.88 5.24
CA GLY A 30 -1.39 -15.25 5.05
C GLY A 30 -2.18 -15.79 6.23
N ASP A 31 -1.80 -16.95 6.73
CA ASP A 31 -2.44 -17.62 7.85
C ASP A 31 -1.47 -17.66 9.05
N ASN A 32 -1.62 -16.69 9.95
CA ASN A 32 -0.84 -16.48 11.17
C ASN A 32 0.69 -16.32 10.96
N ALA A 33 1.12 -16.07 9.75
CA ALA A 33 2.54 -15.91 9.42
C ALA A 33 3.02 -14.46 9.51
N GLY A 34 4.30 -14.28 9.79
CA GLY A 34 4.94 -12.98 9.75
C GLY A 34 6.46 -13.08 9.64
N ILE A 35 7.06 -11.94 9.37
CA ILE A 35 8.51 -11.76 9.42
C ILE A 35 8.83 -10.43 10.10
N LYS A 36 9.99 -10.39 10.74
CA LYS A 36 10.59 -9.18 11.28
C LYS A 36 11.94 -8.94 10.62
N PHE A 37 12.17 -7.73 10.17
CA PHE A 37 13.47 -7.27 9.68
C PHE A 37 14.28 -6.73 10.85
N GLU A 38 15.40 -7.37 11.16
CA GLU A 38 16.30 -6.97 12.24
C GLU A 38 17.25 -5.85 11.80
N GLU A 39 17.80 -5.09 12.74
CA GLU A 39 18.71 -3.96 12.45
C GLU A 39 19.99 -4.39 11.71
N ASP A 40 20.45 -5.63 11.90
CA ASP A 40 21.62 -6.21 11.21
C ASP A 40 21.30 -6.76 9.81
N GLY A 41 20.04 -6.63 9.36
CA GLY A 41 19.55 -7.15 8.08
C GLY A 41 19.12 -8.62 8.11
N ALA A 42 19.15 -9.28 9.27
CA ALA A 42 18.57 -10.62 9.41
C ALA A 42 17.03 -10.57 9.32
N ILE A 43 16.45 -11.70 8.97
CA ILE A 43 14.99 -11.87 8.91
C ILE A 43 14.59 -12.94 9.92
N THR A 44 13.75 -12.56 10.88
CA THR A 44 13.20 -13.46 11.89
C THR A 44 11.78 -13.87 11.51
N PRO A 45 11.47 -15.17 11.35
CA PRO A 45 10.11 -15.62 11.13
C PRO A 45 9.27 -15.46 12.41
N LEU A 46 8.00 -15.06 12.24
CA LEU A 46 7.03 -14.87 13.30
C LEU A 46 5.85 -15.82 13.08
N LEU A 47 5.33 -16.40 14.16
CA LEU A 47 4.21 -17.34 14.16
C LEU A 47 3.12 -16.94 15.17
N ASP A 48 3.14 -15.68 15.60
CA ASP A 48 2.25 -15.10 16.60
C ASP A 48 1.15 -14.21 15.98
N GLY A 49 1.17 -14.03 14.66
CA GLY A 49 0.15 -13.29 13.92
C GLY A 49 -1.24 -13.90 14.08
N GLN A 50 -2.28 -13.09 13.90
CA GLN A 50 -3.68 -13.51 13.98
C GLN A 50 -4.43 -13.29 12.65
N LEU A 51 -3.71 -12.91 11.60
CA LEU A 51 -4.31 -12.82 10.26
C LEU A 51 -4.65 -14.21 9.72
N SER A 52 -5.80 -14.30 9.07
CA SER A 52 -6.14 -15.42 8.20
C SER A 52 -6.76 -14.82 6.93
N THR A 53 -5.92 -14.56 5.93
CA THR A 53 -6.32 -13.92 4.68
C THR A 53 -5.75 -14.66 3.49
N ILE A 54 -6.47 -14.63 2.38
CA ILE A 54 -6.08 -15.29 1.13
C ILE A 54 -5.05 -14.41 0.39
N GLU A 55 -5.26 -13.08 0.40
CA GLU A 55 -4.47 -12.13 -0.39
C GLU A 55 -4.06 -10.90 0.42
N GLY A 56 -4.75 -9.78 0.25
CA GLY A 56 -4.33 -8.48 0.74
C GLY A 56 -4.30 -8.33 2.26
N CYS A 57 -3.20 -7.80 2.76
CA CYS A 57 -3.01 -7.45 4.16
C CYS A 57 -1.98 -6.31 4.27
N THR A 58 -1.89 -5.71 5.44
CA THR A 58 -0.92 -4.66 5.73
C THR A 58 -0.54 -4.63 7.20
N SER A 59 0.70 -4.25 7.48
CA SER A 59 1.22 -4.01 8.82
C SER A 59 1.90 -2.64 8.85
N ILE A 60 1.95 -2.01 10.02
CA ILE A 60 2.71 -0.79 10.24
C ILE A 60 3.40 -0.83 11.60
N SER A 61 4.62 -0.34 11.62
CA SER A 61 5.39 -0.07 12.85
C SER A 61 5.59 1.44 13.02
N ASP A 62 6.09 1.86 14.17
CA ASP A 62 6.53 3.23 14.37
C ASP A 62 7.92 3.49 13.75
N GLU A 63 8.41 4.75 13.84
CA GLU A 63 9.72 5.15 13.34
C GLU A 63 10.89 4.39 14.03
N GLU A 64 10.67 3.91 15.25
CA GLU A 64 11.62 3.10 16.03
C GLU A 64 11.55 1.60 15.70
N GLY A 65 10.60 1.18 14.87
CA GLY A 65 10.42 -0.20 14.44
C GLY A 65 9.56 -1.06 15.37
N ASN A 66 8.77 -0.46 16.28
CA ASN A 66 7.82 -1.21 17.10
C ASN A 66 6.51 -1.42 16.34
N LEU A 67 5.97 -2.62 16.38
CA LEU A 67 4.67 -2.92 15.76
C LEU A 67 3.57 -2.04 16.36
N LEU A 68 2.75 -1.43 15.52
CA LEU A 68 1.58 -0.65 15.94
C LEU A 68 0.28 -1.41 15.66
N LEU A 69 0.02 -1.72 14.39
CA LEU A 69 -1.20 -2.36 13.91
C LEU A 69 -0.90 -3.26 12.72
N TYR A 70 -1.79 -4.23 12.50
CA TYR A 70 -1.88 -4.96 11.24
C TYR A 70 -3.33 -5.37 10.96
N THR A 71 -3.65 -5.61 9.68
CA THR A 71 -5.02 -5.88 9.24
C THR A 71 -5.06 -6.65 7.92
N ASP A 72 -6.11 -7.46 7.74
CA ASP A 72 -6.54 -8.08 6.49
C ASP A 72 -7.56 -7.19 5.72
N GLY A 73 -7.83 -5.98 6.22
CA GLY A 73 -8.86 -5.10 5.71
C GLY A 73 -10.26 -5.36 6.29
N ILE A 74 -10.44 -6.42 7.07
CA ILE A 74 -11.72 -6.78 7.72
C ILE A 74 -11.60 -6.62 9.24
N THR A 75 -10.46 -7.05 9.80
CA THR A 75 -10.17 -7.00 11.23
C THR A 75 -8.86 -6.26 11.48
N VAL A 76 -8.81 -5.41 12.50
CA VAL A 76 -7.61 -4.69 12.92
C VAL A 76 -7.09 -5.26 14.22
N PHE A 77 -5.82 -5.64 14.23
CA PHE A 77 -5.10 -6.16 15.38
C PHE A 77 -4.05 -5.17 15.86
N ASN A 78 -3.84 -5.09 17.18
CA ASN A 78 -2.82 -4.28 17.80
C ASN A 78 -1.48 -5.03 17.93
N LYS A 79 -0.49 -4.36 18.52
CA LYS A 79 0.85 -4.91 18.79
C LYS A 79 0.87 -6.11 19.73
N ASP A 80 -0.18 -6.32 20.52
CA ASP A 80 -0.33 -7.47 21.42
C ASP A 80 -1.13 -8.61 20.76
N HIS A 81 -1.32 -8.54 19.44
CA HIS A 81 -2.06 -9.51 18.61
C HIS A 81 -3.54 -9.67 19.01
N GLN A 82 -4.12 -8.62 19.59
CA GLN A 82 -5.53 -8.61 19.98
C GLN A 82 -6.32 -7.72 19.03
N VAL A 83 -7.56 -8.11 18.76
CA VAL A 83 -8.50 -7.26 18.02
C VAL A 83 -8.74 -5.98 18.83
N ILE A 84 -8.54 -4.83 18.19
CA ILE A 84 -8.80 -3.55 18.85
C ILE A 84 -10.30 -3.34 19.10
N ALA A 85 -10.65 -2.46 20.02
CA ALA A 85 -12.06 -2.17 20.31
C ALA A 85 -12.78 -1.66 19.04
N ASN A 86 -13.91 -2.29 18.70
CA ASN A 86 -14.68 -2.03 17.46
C ASN A 86 -13.91 -2.30 16.15
N GLY A 87 -12.85 -3.11 16.18
CA GLY A 87 -11.91 -3.37 15.09
C GLY A 87 -12.31 -4.50 14.14
N THR A 88 -13.55 -4.93 14.10
CA THR A 88 -14.08 -5.95 13.17
C THR A 88 -15.00 -5.32 12.13
N ASP A 89 -15.36 -6.08 11.11
CA ASP A 89 -16.36 -5.70 10.11
C ASP A 89 -15.97 -4.41 9.32
N LEU A 90 -14.69 -4.26 9.01
CA LEU A 90 -14.23 -3.28 8.04
C LEU A 90 -14.59 -3.75 6.63
N ASN A 91 -14.79 -2.80 5.71
CA ASN A 91 -15.24 -3.06 4.34
C ASN A 91 -14.11 -3.47 3.37
N GLY A 92 -13.15 -4.28 3.85
CA GLY A 92 -12.20 -5.01 3.02
C GLY A 92 -12.72 -6.38 2.62
N ASN A 93 -11.86 -7.17 1.98
CA ASN A 93 -12.19 -8.56 1.62
C ASN A 93 -10.91 -9.41 1.61
N SER A 94 -10.96 -10.62 2.17
CA SER A 94 -9.79 -11.52 2.26
C SER A 94 -9.24 -11.96 0.89
N SER A 95 -10.02 -11.83 -0.18
CA SER A 95 -9.62 -12.12 -1.56
C SER A 95 -9.36 -10.85 -2.39
N SER A 96 -9.31 -9.68 -1.77
CA SER A 96 -8.92 -8.45 -2.46
C SER A 96 -7.40 -8.37 -2.55
N SER A 97 -6.86 -8.11 -3.74
CA SER A 97 -5.41 -8.08 -3.99
C SER A 97 -4.64 -7.16 -3.04
N GLN A 98 -5.24 -6.01 -2.68
CA GLN A 98 -4.69 -5.05 -1.72
C GLN A 98 -5.79 -4.59 -0.75
N SER A 99 -6.34 -5.53 0.04
CA SER A 99 -7.52 -5.35 0.89
C SER A 99 -7.44 -4.16 1.85
N GLY A 100 -6.25 -3.87 2.38
CA GLY A 100 -6.04 -2.80 3.35
C GLY A 100 -4.74 -2.03 3.16
N LEU A 101 -4.77 -0.74 3.55
CA LEU A 101 -3.62 0.15 3.59
C LEU A 101 -3.71 1.03 4.82
N ILE A 102 -2.66 1.05 5.65
CA ILE A 102 -2.59 1.90 6.84
C ILE A 102 -1.79 3.16 6.52
N VAL A 103 -2.36 4.33 6.85
CA VAL A 103 -1.72 5.63 6.66
C VAL A 103 -1.79 6.40 7.97
N PRO A 104 -0.66 6.75 8.60
CA PRO A 104 -0.63 7.60 9.78
C PRO A 104 -1.21 8.98 9.47
N LYS A 105 -1.96 9.54 10.41
CA LYS A 105 -2.41 10.93 10.27
C LYS A 105 -1.22 11.87 10.38
N PRO A 106 -0.96 12.71 9.38
CA PRO A 106 0.09 13.70 9.44
C PRO A 106 -0.01 14.60 10.67
N GLY A 107 1.09 14.72 11.43
CA GLY A 107 1.14 15.54 12.65
C GLY A 107 0.47 14.95 13.90
N ASP A 108 -0.12 13.75 13.80
CA ASP A 108 -0.76 13.07 14.93
C ASP A 108 -0.62 11.56 14.79
N PRO A 109 0.54 10.97 15.17
CA PRO A 109 0.80 9.55 14.95
C PRO A 109 -0.05 8.61 15.81
N SER A 110 -0.79 9.13 16.80
CA SER A 110 -1.76 8.32 17.57
C SER A 110 -3.00 7.96 16.75
N ILE A 111 -3.26 8.66 15.65
CA ILE A 111 -4.38 8.40 14.75
C ILE A 111 -3.87 7.72 13.48
N GLN A 112 -4.48 6.59 13.13
CA GLN A 112 -4.21 5.84 11.92
C GLN A 112 -5.46 5.78 11.04
N TYR A 113 -5.30 5.96 9.74
CA TYR A 113 -6.36 5.72 8.76
C TYR A 113 -6.14 4.35 8.12
N VAL A 114 -7.10 3.45 8.27
CA VAL A 114 -7.11 2.16 7.58
C VAL A 114 -8.03 2.30 6.38
N PHE A 115 -7.44 2.41 5.19
CA PHE A 115 -8.18 2.39 3.93
C PHE A 115 -8.44 0.94 3.54
N THR A 116 -9.62 0.65 3.03
CA THR A 116 -10.02 -0.70 2.63
C THR A 116 -10.67 -0.69 1.25
N VAL A 117 -10.40 -1.72 0.46
CA VAL A 117 -11.06 -1.99 -0.81
C VAL A 117 -11.68 -3.38 -0.79
N GLY A 118 -12.92 -3.48 -1.23
CA GLY A 118 -13.62 -4.75 -1.38
C GLY A 118 -13.08 -5.54 -2.57
N ALA A 119 -13.41 -6.84 -2.64
CA ALA A 119 -13.22 -7.61 -3.86
C ALA A 119 -14.33 -7.31 -4.85
N SER A 120 -13.99 -7.18 -6.12
CA SER A 120 -14.98 -6.98 -7.18
C SER A 120 -15.60 -8.29 -7.68
N ILE A 121 -15.24 -9.42 -7.06
CA ILE A 121 -15.65 -10.78 -7.42
C ILE A 121 -16.24 -11.44 -6.17
N GLY A 122 -17.41 -12.06 -6.31
CA GLY A 122 -18.08 -12.81 -5.25
C GLY A 122 -19.17 -12.02 -4.49
N ASP A 123 -19.63 -12.58 -3.38
CA ASP A 123 -20.82 -12.12 -2.64
C ASP A 123 -20.65 -10.76 -1.94
N ASN A 124 -19.43 -10.30 -1.79
CA ASN A 124 -19.07 -9.00 -1.20
C ASN A 124 -18.62 -7.96 -2.23
N ALA A 125 -18.93 -8.18 -3.49
CA ALA A 125 -18.75 -7.18 -4.53
C ALA A 125 -19.59 -5.95 -4.19
N GLY A 126 -18.96 -4.78 -3.98
CA GLY A 126 -19.70 -3.54 -3.76
C GLY A 126 -19.33 -2.74 -2.51
N PHE A 127 -18.26 -3.10 -1.78
CA PHE A 127 -17.80 -2.24 -0.68
C PHE A 127 -16.96 -1.04 -1.15
N GLY A 128 -16.47 -1.03 -2.40
CA GLY A 128 -15.69 0.06 -2.96
C GLY A 128 -14.48 0.45 -2.10
N LEU A 129 -14.14 1.75 -2.11
CA LEU A 129 -13.10 2.32 -1.28
C LEU A 129 -13.70 2.98 -0.04
N ASN A 130 -13.24 2.57 1.13
CA ASN A 130 -13.61 3.13 2.41
C ASN A 130 -12.37 3.48 3.23
N TYR A 131 -12.54 4.26 4.30
CA TYR A 131 -11.52 4.40 5.33
C TYR A 131 -12.12 4.33 6.74
N THR A 132 -11.30 3.91 7.68
CA THR A 132 -11.62 3.73 9.10
C THR A 132 -10.62 4.53 9.92
N ILE A 133 -11.08 5.22 10.96
CA ILE A 133 -10.25 6.01 11.86
C ILE A 133 -9.95 5.18 13.10
N VAL A 134 -8.67 4.91 13.34
CA VAL A 134 -8.17 4.17 14.49
C VAL A 134 -7.41 5.13 15.41
N ASP A 135 -7.71 5.08 16.70
CA ASP A 135 -7.06 5.81 17.78
C ASP A 135 -6.22 4.80 18.59
N LEU A 136 -4.91 4.89 18.50
CA LEU A 136 -3.97 3.98 19.18
C LEU A 136 -4.02 4.16 20.71
N ASP A 137 -4.26 5.39 21.20
CA ASP A 137 -4.32 5.69 22.63
C ASP A 137 -5.67 5.29 23.24
N GLY A 138 -6.65 5.05 22.38
CA GLY A 138 -7.99 4.62 22.81
C GLY A 138 -7.96 3.27 23.54
N ASN A 139 -9.01 3.02 24.36
CA ASN A 139 -9.15 1.79 25.12
C ASN A 139 -7.92 1.48 26.02
N ALA A 140 -7.46 2.50 26.74
CA ALA A 140 -6.28 2.40 27.63
C ALA A 140 -4.98 1.97 26.89
N GLY A 141 -4.75 2.51 25.69
CA GLY A 141 -3.57 2.24 24.88
C GLY A 141 -3.59 0.90 24.12
N ARG A 142 -4.75 0.21 24.08
CA ARG A 142 -4.94 -1.02 23.32
C ARG A 142 -5.46 -0.78 21.90
N GLY A 143 -5.79 0.47 21.60
CA GLY A 143 -6.40 0.88 20.35
C GLY A 143 -7.92 0.70 20.29
N ARG A 144 -8.54 1.59 19.54
CA ARG A 144 -9.98 1.51 19.22
C ARG A 144 -10.27 2.12 17.85
N VAL A 145 -11.30 1.63 17.20
CA VAL A 145 -11.90 2.29 16.05
C VAL A 145 -12.82 3.40 16.55
N GLN A 146 -12.54 4.64 16.14
CA GLN A 146 -13.38 5.81 16.42
C GLN A 146 -14.56 5.89 15.46
N GLN A 147 -14.30 5.70 14.16
CA GLN A 147 -15.29 5.68 13.11
C GLN A 147 -14.85 4.73 12.01
N LYS A 148 -15.74 3.85 11.54
CA LYS A 148 -15.41 2.86 10.52
C LYS A 148 -16.22 3.01 9.25
N ASN A 149 -15.66 2.48 8.16
CA ASN A 149 -16.34 2.32 6.87
C ASN A 149 -16.87 3.64 6.30
N ILE A 150 -16.07 4.71 6.41
CA ILE A 150 -16.41 6.02 5.83
C ILE A 150 -16.21 5.89 4.31
N PRO A 151 -17.28 6.00 3.49
CA PRO A 151 -17.19 5.73 2.07
C PRO A 151 -16.49 6.85 1.30
N LEU A 152 -15.67 6.48 0.32
CA LEU A 152 -15.01 7.36 -0.65
C LEU A 152 -15.45 7.05 -2.09
N LEU A 153 -15.52 5.74 -2.47
CA LEU A 153 -16.01 5.27 -3.76
C LEU A 153 -17.00 4.14 -3.53
N GLU A 154 -18.04 4.07 -4.32
CA GLU A 154 -19.05 3.00 -4.25
C GLU A 154 -18.49 1.69 -4.80
N LEU A 155 -17.78 1.76 -5.93
CA LEU A 155 -17.06 0.64 -6.53
C LEU A 155 -15.64 1.09 -6.92
N CYS A 156 -14.69 0.20 -6.77
CA CYS A 156 -13.31 0.38 -7.27
C CYS A 156 -12.68 -0.98 -7.58
N SER A 157 -11.50 -0.96 -8.18
CA SER A 157 -10.67 -2.15 -8.31
C SER A 157 -10.13 -2.56 -6.93
N GLU A 158 -9.51 -3.73 -6.87
CA GLU A 158 -8.86 -4.25 -5.67
C GLU A 158 -7.49 -3.60 -5.38
N LYS A 159 -7.25 -2.42 -5.95
CA LYS A 159 -5.96 -1.74 -5.97
C LYS A 159 -5.98 -0.46 -5.17
N ILE A 160 -5.03 -0.34 -4.26
CA ILE A 160 -4.81 0.86 -3.46
C ILE A 160 -3.32 1.02 -3.17
N THR A 161 -2.82 2.24 -3.24
CA THR A 161 -1.44 2.55 -2.88
C THR A 161 -1.33 3.95 -2.30
N ALA A 162 -0.23 4.25 -1.63
CA ALA A 162 0.02 5.58 -1.11
C ALA A 162 1.43 6.04 -1.37
N VAL A 163 1.61 7.36 -1.40
CA VAL A 163 2.91 8.02 -1.52
C VAL A 163 2.94 9.31 -0.72
N LEU A 164 4.07 9.62 -0.13
CA LEU A 164 4.29 10.88 0.57
C LEU A 164 4.23 12.05 -0.44
N LYS A 165 3.36 13.04 -0.17
CA LYS A 165 3.22 14.23 -1.01
C LYS A 165 4.34 15.23 -0.74
N ASP A 166 4.59 15.51 0.53
CA ASP A 166 5.64 16.44 0.94
C ASP A 166 6.20 16.07 2.32
N CYS A 167 7.47 16.42 2.55
CA CYS A 167 8.15 16.14 3.82
C CYS A 167 7.83 17.16 4.91
N SER A 168 7.31 18.36 4.56
CA SER A 168 7.10 19.44 5.51
C SER A 168 5.85 19.23 6.35
N ASN A 169 4.75 18.86 5.71
CA ASN A 169 3.47 18.57 6.36
C ASN A 169 3.22 17.06 6.52
N ARG A 170 4.10 16.22 5.97
CA ARG A 170 3.94 14.77 5.88
C ARG A 170 2.60 14.36 5.25
N SER A 171 2.03 15.22 4.38
CA SER A 171 0.81 14.89 3.65
C SER A 171 1.05 13.72 2.70
N VAL A 172 0.02 12.90 2.51
CA VAL A 172 0.10 11.63 1.77
C VAL A 172 -0.99 11.61 0.70
N TRP A 173 -0.66 11.17 -0.50
CA TRP A 173 -1.65 10.77 -1.48
C TRP A 173 -2.00 9.30 -1.30
N VAL A 174 -3.29 9.00 -1.20
CA VAL A 174 -3.85 7.65 -1.30
C VAL A 174 -4.54 7.54 -2.65
N VAL A 175 -4.14 6.57 -3.46
CA VAL A 175 -4.60 6.44 -4.84
C VAL A 175 -5.28 5.09 -5.04
N ALA A 176 -6.49 5.14 -5.59
CA ALA A 176 -7.27 3.98 -6.02
C ALA A 176 -7.63 4.10 -7.50
N PHE A 177 -8.06 2.99 -8.11
CA PHE A 177 -8.41 2.90 -9.53
C PHE A 177 -9.84 2.41 -9.68
N ALA A 178 -10.67 3.17 -10.39
CA ALA A 178 -12.11 2.91 -10.51
C ALA A 178 -12.65 3.35 -11.88
N GLY A 179 -13.95 3.18 -12.12
CA GLY A 179 -14.65 3.83 -13.22
C GLY A 179 -14.81 5.34 -12.97
N GLU A 180 -15.14 6.10 -13.98
CA GLU A 180 -15.20 7.58 -13.96
C GLU A 180 -15.94 8.20 -12.77
N ASN A 181 -17.03 7.56 -12.33
CA ASN A 181 -17.84 8.03 -11.21
C ASN A 181 -17.58 7.26 -9.91
N GLY A 182 -16.70 6.22 -9.95
CA GLY A 182 -16.48 5.34 -8.82
C GLY A 182 -17.65 4.39 -8.53
N ASP A 183 -18.40 4.04 -9.56
CA ASP A 183 -19.65 3.28 -9.50
C ASP A 183 -19.75 2.18 -10.57
N SER A 184 -18.67 1.86 -11.27
CA SER A 184 -18.66 0.86 -12.34
C SER A 184 -17.41 -0.03 -12.33
N ASN A 185 -17.53 -1.20 -12.96
CA ASN A 185 -16.45 -2.19 -13.11
C ASN A 185 -15.63 -1.97 -14.41
N SER A 186 -15.67 -0.80 -15.00
CA SER A 186 -14.80 -0.41 -16.11
C SER A 186 -13.82 0.63 -15.59
N TYR A 187 -12.58 0.19 -15.36
CA TYR A 187 -11.57 0.97 -14.65
C TYR A 187 -10.78 1.82 -15.66
N ASP A 188 -11.01 3.12 -15.63
CA ASP A 188 -10.37 4.10 -16.52
C ASP A 188 -9.88 5.36 -15.79
N THR A 189 -10.16 5.48 -14.49
CA THR A 189 -9.93 6.70 -13.72
C THR A 189 -9.18 6.42 -12.42
N PHE A 190 -8.09 7.14 -12.21
CA PHE A 190 -7.42 7.18 -10.89
C PHE A 190 -8.05 8.26 -10.01
N PHE A 191 -8.23 7.94 -8.73
CA PHE A 191 -8.73 8.82 -7.70
C PHE A 191 -7.65 9.00 -6.63
N ALA A 192 -7.07 10.19 -6.56
CA ALA A 192 -6.05 10.54 -5.58
C ALA A 192 -6.68 11.37 -4.44
N TYR A 193 -6.70 10.81 -3.24
CA TYR A 193 -7.19 11.43 -2.02
C TYR A 193 -6.04 11.94 -1.18
N GLU A 194 -6.08 13.22 -0.81
CA GLU A 194 -5.05 13.81 0.05
C GLU A 194 -5.35 13.57 1.53
N VAL A 195 -4.39 13.02 2.26
CA VAL A 195 -4.39 12.89 3.71
C VAL A 195 -3.49 13.97 4.28
N THR A 196 -4.04 14.85 5.11
CA THR A 196 -3.36 16.02 5.68
C THR A 196 -3.45 16.02 7.20
N PRO A 197 -2.79 16.94 7.92
CA PRO A 197 -3.04 17.14 9.35
C PRO A 197 -4.51 17.40 9.72
N ALA A 198 -5.31 17.96 8.78
CA ALA A 198 -6.74 18.15 8.99
C ALA A 198 -7.57 16.86 8.79
N GLY A 199 -6.96 15.80 8.22
CA GLY A 199 -7.60 14.52 7.94
C GLY A 199 -7.65 14.18 6.45
N VAL A 200 -8.52 13.23 6.11
CA VAL A 200 -8.73 12.77 4.73
C VAL A 200 -9.59 13.78 3.97
N ASN A 201 -9.03 14.37 2.90
CA ASN A 201 -9.80 15.18 1.97
C ASN A 201 -10.65 14.25 1.11
N ARG A 202 -11.97 14.30 1.26
CA ARG A 202 -12.91 13.42 0.55
C ARG A 202 -13.19 13.83 -0.90
N THR A 203 -12.62 14.95 -1.35
CA THR A 203 -12.72 15.39 -2.75
C THR A 203 -11.42 14.99 -3.46
N PRO A 204 -11.44 13.95 -4.32
CA PRO A 204 -10.23 13.45 -4.97
C PRO A 204 -9.82 14.31 -6.18
N ILE A 205 -8.53 14.24 -6.52
CA ILE A 205 -8.06 14.57 -7.86
C ILE A 205 -8.35 13.36 -8.75
N LYS A 206 -9.05 13.58 -9.86
CA LYS A 206 -9.38 12.53 -10.81
C LYS A 206 -8.49 12.63 -12.05
N SER A 207 -7.98 11.50 -12.52
CA SER A 207 -7.21 11.39 -13.75
C SER A 207 -7.82 10.29 -14.62
N ARG A 208 -8.58 10.69 -15.64
CA ARG A 208 -9.28 9.77 -16.54
C ARG A 208 -8.49 9.54 -17.82
N PHE A 209 -8.52 8.31 -18.31
CA PHE A 209 -7.92 7.87 -19.56
C PHE A 209 -9.02 7.46 -20.55
N GLU A 210 -9.45 8.38 -21.38
CA GLU A 210 -10.50 8.12 -22.38
C GLU A 210 -10.07 7.07 -23.41
N GLY A 211 -11.00 6.18 -23.76
CA GLY A 211 -10.72 5.09 -24.70
C GLY A 211 -9.84 3.96 -24.15
N PHE A 212 -9.53 4.03 -22.88
CA PHE A 212 -8.76 3.05 -22.17
C PHE A 212 -9.64 2.40 -21.09
N SER A 213 -9.72 1.09 -21.06
CA SER A 213 -10.55 0.39 -20.08
C SER A 213 -9.83 -0.85 -19.61
N ILE A 214 -9.61 -0.93 -18.31
CA ILE A 214 -9.19 -2.12 -17.60
C ILE A 214 -10.46 -2.79 -17.06
N LEU A 215 -10.66 -4.05 -17.39
CA LEU A 215 -11.85 -4.81 -16.96
C LEU A 215 -11.54 -5.71 -15.74
N ASP A 216 -10.27 -6.04 -15.52
CA ASP A 216 -9.88 -6.89 -14.41
C ASP A 216 -9.51 -6.06 -13.19
N PRO A 217 -10.23 -6.22 -12.04
CA PRO A 217 -9.95 -5.48 -10.81
C PRO A 217 -8.66 -5.91 -10.13
N ARG A 218 -8.21 -7.16 -10.36
CA ARG A 218 -7.14 -7.82 -9.62
C ARG A 218 -5.75 -7.34 -10.00
N GLY A 219 -4.83 -7.50 -9.07
CA GLY A 219 -3.42 -7.17 -9.19
C GLY A 219 -3.04 -5.93 -8.41
N TYR A 220 -1.77 -5.58 -8.43
CA TYR A 220 -1.19 -4.56 -7.56
C TYR A 220 -1.05 -3.21 -8.25
N LEU A 221 -1.22 -2.17 -7.46
CA LEU A 221 -0.86 -0.78 -7.76
C LEU A 221 0.29 -0.36 -6.84
N LYS A 222 1.37 0.17 -7.41
CA LYS A 222 2.56 0.58 -6.64
C LYS A 222 3.15 1.88 -7.16
N PHE A 223 3.60 2.72 -6.24
CA PHE A 223 4.42 3.90 -6.54
C PHE A 223 5.90 3.54 -6.62
N SER A 224 6.64 4.25 -7.47
CA SER A 224 8.10 4.31 -7.36
C SER A 224 8.50 5.01 -6.05
N THR A 225 9.72 4.73 -5.59
CA THR A 225 10.21 5.25 -4.29
C THR A 225 10.28 6.78 -4.20
N ASP A 226 10.35 7.48 -5.34
CA ASP A 226 10.28 8.95 -5.42
C ASP A 226 8.87 9.48 -5.72
N GLY A 227 7.90 8.60 -5.87
CA GLY A 227 6.52 8.95 -6.14
C GLY A 227 6.23 9.47 -7.55
N THR A 228 7.21 9.46 -8.47
CA THR A 228 7.00 10.03 -9.82
C THR A 228 6.36 9.08 -10.82
N LYS A 229 6.32 7.79 -10.51
CA LYS A 229 5.73 6.75 -11.35
C LYS A 229 4.73 5.91 -10.56
N VAL A 230 3.73 5.40 -11.28
CA VAL A 230 2.77 4.39 -10.79
C VAL A 230 2.78 3.21 -11.73
N ALA A 231 2.99 2.01 -11.19
CA ALA A 231 2.83 0.76 -11.93
C ALA A 231 1.51 0.10 -11.55
N SER A 232 0.76 -0.39 -12.54
CA SER A 232 -0.47 -1.15 -12.34
C SER A 232 -0.39 -2.48 -13.06
N ALA A 233 -0.37 -3.57 -12.30
CA ALA A 233 -0.62 -4.90 -12.82
C ALA A 233 -2.13 -5.15 -12.84
N ASN A 234 -2.63 -5.70 -13.95
CA ASN A 234 -4.02 -6.02 -14.13
C ASN A 234 -4.10 -7.41 -14.75
N SER A 235 -4.49 -8.41 -13.97
CA SER A 235 -4.30 -9.83 -14.28
C SER A 235 -4.63 -10.19 -15.74
N LEU A 236 -5.82 -9.87 -16.23
CA LEU A 236 -6.22 -10.12 -17.63
C LEU A 236 -5.99 -8.95 -18.57
N SER A 237 -5.76 -7.75 -18.06
CA SER A 237 -5.70 -6.52 -18.86
C SER A 237 -4.29 -6.03 -19.12
N GLY A 238 -3.28 -6.62 -18.45
CA GLY A 238 -1.87 -6.36 -18.67
C GLY A 238 -1.22 -5.36 -17.72
N LEU A 239 0.04 -5.04 -18.01
CA LEU A 239 0.90 -4.19 -17.18
C LEU A 239 0.98 -2.78 -17.76
N TYR A 240 0.81 -1.78 -16.89
CA TYR A 240 0.88 -0.37 -17.27
C TYR A 240 1.76 0.42 -16.32
N LEU A 241 2.44 1.41 -16.88
CA LEU A 241 3.23 2.41 -16.17
C LEU A 241 2.67 3.80 -16.47
N TYR A 242 2.58 4.64 -15.45
CA TYR A 242 2.04 6.00 -15.53
C TYR A 242 3.02 6.96 -14.89
N ASP A 243 2.93 8.24 -15.28
CA ASP A 243 3.55 9.34 -14.56
C ASP A 243 2.61 9.81 -13.46
N PHE A 244 3.18 10.24 -12.34
CA PHE A 244 2.45 10.85 -11.23
C PHE A 244 3.08 12.18 -10.83
N ASP A 245 2.27 13.21 -10.79
CA ASP A 245 2.68 14.51 -10.27
C ASP A 245 2.36 14.57 -8.76
N VAL A 246 3.38 14.40 -7.94
CA VAL A 246 3.27 14.41 -6.47
C VAL A 246 2.72 15.74 -5.94
N ALA A 247 2.97 16.87 -6.63
CA ALA A 247 2.49 18.16 -6.18
C ALA A 247 0.97 18.31 -6.34
N THR A 248 0.42 17.76 -7.43
CA THR A 248 -0.98 17.95 -7.82
C THR A 248 -1.86 16.71 -7.62
N GLY A 249 -1.28 15.51 -7.50
CA GLY A 249 -2.01 14.24 -7.44
C GLY A 249 -2.51 13.73 -8.79
N VAL A 250 -2.03 14.30 -9.89
CA VAL A 250 -2.45 13.95 -11.26
C VAL A 250 -1.66 12.74 -11.75
N VAL A 251 -2.37 11.72 -12.26
CA VAL A 251 -1.81 10.59 -13.01
C VAL A 251 -1.91 10.89 -14.51
N SER A 252 -0.85 10.62 -15.26
CA SER A 252 -0.79 10.91 -16.69
C SER A 252 0.06 9.88 -17.45
N ASN A 253 0.13 10.02 -18.76
CA ASN A 253 1.09 9.33 -19.63
C ASN A 253 1.06 7.79 -19.50
N ALA A 254 -0.12 7.17 -19.70
CA ALA A 254 -0.31 5.73 -19.64
C ALA A 254 0.55 5.01 -20.70
N GLN A 255 1.44 4.13 -20.26
CA GLN A 255 2.28 3.31 -21.10
C GLN A 255 2.05 1.83 -20.81
N ARG A 256 1.67 1.06 -21.84
CA ARG A 256 1.56 -0.39 -21.70
C ARG A 256 2.95 -1.02 -21.80
N ILE A 257 3.34 -1.79 -20.79
CA ILE A 257 4.53 -2.63 -20.82
C ILE A 257 4.12 -4.00 -21.35
N ARG A 258 4.74 -4.43 -22.46
CA ARG A 258 4.46 -5.74 -23.05
C ARG A 258 5.20 -6.83 -22.30
N ILE A 259 4.46 -7.82 -21.83
CA ILE A 259 5.01 -9.05 -21.28
C ILE A 259 4.99 -10.10 -22.40
N GLU A 260 6.14 -10.67 -22.70
CA GLU A 260 6.29 -11.70 -23.71
C GLU A 260 6.34 -13.10 -23.08
N GLY A 261 6.11 -14.14 -23.93
CA GLY A 261 6.13 -15.52 -23.47
C GLY A 261 4.77 -16.04 -22.99
N PRO A 262 4.74 -17.22 -22.36
CA PRO A 262 3.50 -17.85 -21.88
C PRO A 262 2.93 -17.19 -20.64
N ASN A 263 3.79 -16.73 -19.71
CA ASN A 263 3.39 -16.13 -18.43
C ASN A 263 3.16 -14.64 -18.61
N ARG A 264 1.93 -14.26 -19.00
CA ARG A 264 1.57 -12.89 -19.43
C ARG A 264 0.53 -12.21 -18.56
N LEU A 265 0.08 -12.88 -17.48
CA LEU A 265 -0.92 -12.35 -16.58
C LEU A 265 -0.22 -11.71 -15.37
N PRO A 266 0.02 -10.40 -15.38
CA PRO A 266 0.72 -9.72 -14.30
C PRO A 266 -0.18 -9.58 -13.07
N TYR A 267 0.39 -9.84 -11.89
CA TYR A 267 -0.34 -9.70 -10.63
C TYR A 267 0.38 -8.78 -9.64
N GLY A 268 1.55 -9.18 -9.13
CA GLY A 268 2.38 -8.40 -8.24
C GLY A 268 3.35 -7.50 -9.00
N VAL A 269 3.54 -6.27 -8.53
CA VAL A 269 4.56 -5.34 -9.04
C VAL A 269 5.29 -4.67 -7.90
N GLU A 270 6.60 -4.43 -8.07
CA GLU A 270 7.40 -3.65 -7.14
C GLU A 270 8.56 -2.94 -7.88
N PHE A 271 8.84 -1.70 -7.50
CA PHE A 271 10.00 -0.98 -8.01
C PHE A 271 11.27 -1.34 -7.25
N SER A 272 12.40 -1.38 -7.94
CA SER A 272 13.69 -1.35 -7.24
C SER A 272 13.86 -0.03 -6.48
N GLN A 273 14.67 -0.05 -5.42
CA GLN A 273 14.98 1.15 -4.65
C GLN A 273 15.60 2.26 -5.54
N SER A 274 16.40 1.88 -6.54
CA SER A 274 16.98 2.81 -7.51
C SER A 274 15.99 3.31 -8.57
N ARG A 275 14.78 2.78 -8.63
CA ARG A 275 13.73 3.05 -9.63
C ARG A 275 14.06 2.61 -11.05
N ARG A 276 15.25 2.05 -11.24
CA ARG A 276 15.70 1.58 -12.54
C ARG A 276 14.92 0.36 -13.01
N PHE A 277 14.56 -0.53 -12.09
CA PHE A 277 13.90 -1.77 -12.41
C PHE A 277 12.48 -1.82 -11.87
N LEU A 278 11.59 -2.42 -12.66
CA LEU A 278 10.28 -2.87 -12.22
C LEU A 278 10.28 -4.41 -12.20
N TYR A 279 9.99 -4.97 -11.03
CA TYR A 279 9.79 -6.41 -10.83
C TYR A 279 8.32 -6.74 -10.95
N VAL A 280 7.99 -7.78 -11.69
CA VAL A 280 6.61 -8.18 -11.98
C VAL A 280 6.47 -9.69 -11.82
N HIS A 281 5.58 -10.09 -10.93
CA HIS A 281 5.11 -11.48 -10.90
C HIS A 281 4.05 -11.64 -12.00
N ALA A 282 4.22 -12.64 -12.86
CA ALA A 282 3.27 -12.95 -13.91
C ALA A 282 3.10 -14.46 -14.06
N SER A 283 1.88 -14.90 -14.39
CA SER A 283 1.53 -16.32 -14.55
C SER A 283 0.93 -16.62 -15.93
N ASN A 284 0.81 -17.91 -16.25
CA ASN A 284 0.22 -18.39 -17.48
C ASN A 284 -1.30 -18.58 -17.40
N ASN A 285 -1.83 -18.75 -16.22
CA ASN A 285 -3.28 -18.92 -15.97
C ASN A 285 -3.68 -18.25 -14.65
N GLU A 286 -4.99 -18.05 -14.46
CA GLU A 286 -5.61 -17.46 -13.26
C GLU A 286 -6.21 -18.50 -12.32
N SER A 287 -6.26 -19.76 -12.75
CA SER A 287 -6.98 -20.77 -12.00
C SER A 287 -6.12 -21.37 -10.90
N VAL A 288 -6.52 -21.13 -9.66
CA VAL A 288 -6.00 -21.86 -8.49
C VAL A 288 -6.59 -23.27 -8.38
N SER A 289 -7.66 -23.57 -9.13
CA SER A 289 -8.32 -24.87 -9.11
C SER A 289 -7.64 -25.92 -9.99
N GLU A 290 -6.75 -25.50 -10.89
CA GLU A 290 -5.95 -26.38 -11.74
C GLU A 290 -4.46 -26.12 -11.51
N PRO A 291 -3.88 -26.62 -10.39
CA PRO A 291 -2.47 -26.40 -10.08
C PRO A 291 -1.54 -27.12 -11.06
N GLU A 292 -2.02 -28.17 -11.75
CA GLU A 292 -1.24 -28.84 -12.79
C GLU A 292 -1.10 -27.93 -14.01
N GLY A 293 0.16 -27.58 -14.33
CA GLY A 293 0.48 -26.69 -15.44
C GLY A 293 0.43 -25.20 -15.11
N HIS A 294 0.16 -24.81 -13.85
CA HIS A 294 0.36 -23.44 -13.42
C HIS A 294 1.86 -23.11 -13.38
N GLU A 295 2.24 -22.08 -14.13
CA GLU A 295 3.60 -21.55 -14.14
C GLU A 295 3.56 -20.06 -13.81
N SER A 296 4.49 -19.63 -13.00
CA SER A 296 4.73 -18.22 -12.73
C SER A 296 6.19 -17.83 -12.90
N SER A 297 6.41 -16.56 -13.20
CA SER A 297 7.72 -15.98 -13.40
C SER A 297 7.84 -14.67 -12.65
N LEU A 298 9.02 -14.41 -12.14
CA LEU A 298 9.43 -13.08 -11.72
C LEU A 298 10.20 -12.43 -12.86
N LEU A 299 9.62 -11.38 -13.42
CA LEU A 299 10.17 -10.61 -14.53
C LEU A 299 10.82 -9.33 -14.02
N GLN A 300 11.90 -8.88 -14.69
CA GLN A 300 12.56 -7.61 -14.42
C GLN A 300 12.56 -6.78 -15.70
N PHE A 301 12.04 -5.56 -15.59
CA PHE A 301 12.07 -4.57 -16.66
C PHE A 301 13.05 -3.44 -16.31
N ASP A 302 13.91 -3.04 -17.23
CA ASP A 302 14.78 -1.85 -17.12
C ASP A 302 13.96 -0.66 -17.65
N LEU A 303 13.65 0.34 -16.79
CA LEU A 303 12.74 1.45 -17.06
C LEU A 303 13.43 2.67 -17.66
#